data_65f913885fedb5a38b9f64afcccea7a7
#
_entry.id   65f913885fedb5a38b9f64afcccea7a7
#
_cell.length_a   1.000
_cell.length_b   1.000
_cell.length_c   1.000
_cell.angle_alpha   90.00
_cell.angle_beta   90.00
_cell.angle_gamma   90.00
#
_symmetry.space_group_name_H-M   'P 1'
#
loop_
_entity.id
_entity.type
_entity.pdbx_description
1 polymer ?
#
loop_
_entity_poly.entity_id
_entity_poly.type
_entity_poly.pdbx_seq_one_letter_code
_entity_poly.pdbx_strand_id
1 'polypeptide(L)'
;MARKSSKENILKEAFRLFILKGYDRVSIAEIENAANVSRGLVFYYFKSKEDMFKSVGDMFFFNHISSSNEGSQSKYSISETPLRDFIVEQLCAIKNRMDSLSQINKGEAKHFHFYRFILELKALYPSFEDEMKAYEERESSCWINIIELAKSKKEISSSETSEDIASLFRHTYIGLSFKDALFSGLDIEQLDKLWNTLYSQI
;
A
#
# COMPACT_ATOMS: atom_id res chain seq x y z
N MET A 1 6.23 -11.89 26.06
CA MET A 1 6.54 -10.66 25.27
C MET A 1 7.80 -10.80 24.40
N ALA A 2 8.95 -11.30 24.88
CA ALA A 2 10.21 -11.40 24.09
C ALA A 2 10.11 -12.18 22.75
N ARG A 3 9.35 -13.28 22.69
CA ARG A 3 9.24 -14.11 21.46
C ARG A 3 8.48 -13.44 20.32
N LYS A 4 7.41 -12.67 20.60
CA LYS A 4 6.66 -11.92 19.58
C LYS A 4 7.55 -10.83 18.96
N SER A 5 8.29 -10.13 19.79
CA SER A 5 9.28 -9.13 19.37
C SER A 5 10.36 -9.70 18.44
N SER A 6 10.83 -10.96 18.69
CA SER A 6 11.85 -11.60 17.84
C SER A 6 11.31 -11.96 16.45
N LYS A 7 10.09 -12.50 16.35
CA LYS A 7 9.46 -12.81 15.03
C LYS A 7 9.28 -11.55 14.21
N GLU A 8 8.75 -10.49 14.81
CA GLU A 8 8.54 -9.20 14.15
C GLU A 8 9.86 -8.58 13.68
N ASN A 9 10.93 -8.67 14.50
CA ASN A 9 12.25 -8.19 14.12
C ASN A 9 12.82 -8.95 12.91
N ILE A 10 12.69 -10.29 12.89
CA ILE A 10 13.11 -11.11 11.75
C ILE A 10 12.35 -10.70 10.48
N LEU A 11 11.02 -10.55 10.56
CA LEU A 11 10.19 -10.14 9.42
C LEU A 11 10.54 -8.73 8.92
N LYS A 12 10.84 -7.80 9.82
CA LYS A 12 11.24 -6.44 9.46
C LYS A 12 12.58 -6.41 8.70
N GLU A 13 13.58 -7.13 9.19
CA GLU A 13 14.88 -7.20 8.51
C GLU A 13 14.79 -8.01 7.21
N ALA A 14 13.99 -9.09 7.18
CA ALA A 14 13.72 -9.83 5.96
C ALA A 14 13.04 -8.94 4.91
N PHE A 15 12.02 -8.18 5.29
CA PHE A 15 11.35 -7.21 4.40
C PHE A 15 12.34 -6.19 3.82
N ARG A 16 13.19 -5.58 4.68
CA ARG A 16 14.20 -4.65 4.24
C ARG A 16 15.15 -5.26 3.20
N LEU A 17 15.63 -6.47 3.46
CA LEU A 17 16.53 -7.18 2.55
C LEU A 17 15.84 -7.56 1.24
N PHE A 18 14.63 -8.11 1.29
CA PHE A 18 13.86 -8.47 0.10
C PHE A 18 13.55 -7.27 -0.77
N ILE A 19 13.13 -6.14 -0.18
CA ILE A 19 12.91 -4.90 -0.93
C ILE A 19 14.18 -4.42 -1.61
N LEU A 20 15.32 -4.40 -0.91
CA LEU A 20 16.56 -3.85 -1.44
C LEU A 20 17.21 -4.75 -2.50
N LYS A 21 17.22 -6.07 -2.28
CA LYS A 21 18.00 -7.02 -3.09
C LYS A 21 17.13 -7.88 -4.01
N GLY A 22 15.84 -8.05 -3.71
CA GLY A 22 14.95 -9.03 -4.33
C GLY A 22 15.02 -10.39 -3.64
N TYR A 23 13.96 -11.18 -3.81
CA TYR A 23 13.81 -12.49 -3.16
C TYR A 23 15.00 -13.42 -3.40
N ASP A 24 15.39 -13.61 -4.67
CA ASP A 24 16.41 -14.62 -5.03
C ASP A 24 17.78 -14.33 -4.43
N ARG A 25 18.15 -13.04 -4.30
CA ARG A 25 19.47 -12.62 -3.84
C ARG A 25 19.63 -12.57 -2.33
N VAL A 26 18.59 -12.82 -1.57
CA VAL A 26 18.63 -12.82 -0.11
C VAL A 26 18.76 -14.24 0.41
N SER A 27 19.76 -14.48 1.24
CA SER A 27 19.96 -15.74 1.96
C SER A 27 19.40 -15.69 3.38
N ILE A 28 19.05 -16.85 3.95
CA ILE A 28 18.65 -16.94 5.36
C ILE A 28 19.76 -16.45 6.28
N ALA A 29 21.03 -16.73 5.97
CA ALA A 29 22.17 -16.27 6.76
C ALA A 29 22.28 -14.74 6.82
N GLU A 30 21.96 -14.04 5.75
CA GLU A 30 21.91 -12.57 5.75
C GLU A 30 20.80 -12.04 6.66
N ILE A 31 19.64 -12.71 6.66
CA ILE A 31 18.51 -12.33 7.53
C ILE A 31 18.86 -12.60 9.00
N GLU A 32 19.48 -13.75 9.32
CA GLU A 32 19.98 -14.09 10.65
C GLU A 32 20.92 -13.01 11.19
N ASN A 33 21.89 -12.61 10.37
CA ASN A 33 22.85 -11.56 10.71
C ASN A 33 22.18 -10.19 10.90
N ALA A 34 21.30 -9.80 9.97
CA ALA A 34 20.62 -8.52 10.02
C ALA A 34 19.68 -8.40 11.23
N ALA A 35 18.97 -9.47 11.56
CA ALA A 35 18.09 -9.52 12.73
C ALA A 35 18.81 -9.80 14.05
N ASN A 36 20.12 -10.10 14.00
CA ASN A 36 20.93 -10.49 15.15
C ASN A 36 20.33 -11.68 15.92
N VAL A 37 19.99 -12.74 15.21
CA VAL A 37 19.39 -13.96 15.77
C VAL A 37 20.13 -15.23 15.32
N SER A 38 19.97 -16.33 16.05
CA SER A 38 20.51 -17.62 15.64
C SER A 38 19.68 -18.27 14.55
N ARG A 39 20.33 -19.11 13.73
CA ARG A 39 19.68 -19.92 12.68
C ARG A 39 18.53 -20.76 13.22
N GLY A 40 18.71 -21.38 14.38
CA GLY A 40 17.67 -22.17 15.02
C GLY A 40 16.41 -21.37 15.35
N LEU A 41 16.55 -20.08 15.68
CA LEU A 41 15.42 -19.22 15.96
C LEU A 41 14.66 -18.85 14.66
N VAL A 42 15.36 -18.64 13.56
CA VAL A 42 14.71 -18.38 12.26
C VAL A 42 13.89 -19.59 11.84
N PHE A 43 14.47 -20.80 11.87
CA PHE A 43 13.76 -22.04 11.51
C PHE A 43 12.69 -22.48 12.52
N TYR A 44 12.74 -21.95 13.74
CA TYR A 44 11.65 -22.11 14.70
C TYR A 44 10.37 -21.39 14.23
N TYR A 45 10.50 -20.21 13.59
CA TYR A 45 9.35 -19.43 13.14
C TYR A 45 8.94 -19.71 11.70
N PHE A 46 9.88 -20.05 10.82
CA PHE A 46 9.66 -20.16 9.38
C PHE A 46 10.26 -21.45 8.83
N LYS A 47 9.46 -22.23 8.14
CA LYS A 47 9.88 -23.53 7.58
C LYS A 47 10.87 -23.37 6.41
N SER A 48 10.80 -22.26 5.69
CA SER A 48 11.62 -21.95 4.52
C SER A 48 11.73 -20.45 4.30
N LYS A 49 12.63 -20.03 3.39
CA LYS A 49 12.70 -18.64 2.92
C LYS A 49 11.39 -18.19 2.27
N GLU A 50 10.73 -19.08 1.55
CA GLU A 50 9.44 -18.83 0.91
C GLU A 50 8.33 -18.61 1.94
N ASP A 51 8.26 -19.41 3.00
CA ASP A 51 7.32 -19.24 4.11
C ASP A 51 7.52 -17.90 4.82
N MET A 52 8.79 -17.51 5.01
CA MET A 52 9.13 -16.19 5.54
C MET A 52 8.73 -15.06 4.59
N PHE A 53 8.95 -15.21 3.28
CA PHE A 53 8.58 -14.21 2.28
C PHE A 53 7.07 -13.99 2.21
N LYS A 54 6.28 -15.08 2.29
CA LYS A 54 4.82 -15.01 2.42
C LYS A 54 4.41 -14.26 3.68
N SER A 55 5.01 -14.57 4.83
CA SER A 55 4.74 -13.86 6.10
C SER A 55 5.12 -12.38 6.04
N VAL A 56 6.16 -12.04 5.28
CA VAL A 56 6.53 -10.64 4.99
C VAL A 56 5.46 -9.97 4.12
N GLY A 57 4.96 -10.65 3.10
CA GLY A 57 3.83 -10.18 2.27
C GLY A 57 2.58 -9.88 3.10
N ASP A 58 2.20 -10.82 3.98
CA ASP A 58 1.08 -10.64 4.90
C ASP A 58 1.27 -9.40 5.78
N MET A 59 2.42 -9.27 6.42
CA MET A 59 2.66 -8.23 7.42
C MET A 59 2.82 -6.83 6.82
N PHE A 60 3.54 -6.70 5.70
CA PHE A 60 3.96 -5.39 5.17
C PHE A 60 3.23 -4.96 3.90
N PHE A 61 2.44 -5.85 3.30
CA PHE A 61 1.65 -5.53 2.12
C PHE A 61 0.16 -5.77 2.36
N PHE A 62 -0.29 -7.01 2.54
CA PHE A 62 -1.72 -7.33 2.60
C PHE A 62 -2.42 -6.75 3.85
N ASN A 63 -1.82 -6.79 5.04
CA ASN A 63 -2.40 -6.17 6.22
C ASN A 63 -2.54 -4.64 6.06
N HIS A 64 -1.60 -4.00 5.37
CA HIS A 64 -1.70 -2.56 5.12
C HIS A 64 -2.80 -2.20 4.11
N ILE A 65 -2.99 -2.99 3.06
CA ILE A 65 -4.06 -2.75 2.10
C ILE A 65 -5.44 -3.18 2.63
N SER A 66 -5.50 -4.09 3.61
CA SER A 66 -6.77 -4.51 4.24
C SER A 66 -7.28 -3.52 5.27
N SER A 67 -6.39 -2.80 5.96
CA SER A 67 -6.75 -1.88 7.05
C SER A 67 -7.05 -0.44 6.60
N SER A 68 -6.83 -0.10 5.34
CA SER A 68 -6.82 1.30 4.89
C SER A 68 -8.18 2.00 4.90
N ASN A 69 -9.32 1.28 4.99
CA ASN A 69 -10.64 1.90 4.83
C ASN A 69 -11.73 1.42 5.81
N GLU A 70 -11.40 0.66 6.85
CA GLU A 70 -12.40 0.24 7.84
C GLU A 70 -12.83 1.42 8.74
N GLY A 71 -14.08 1.83 8.65
CA GLY A 71 -14.72 2.79 9.57
C GLY A 71 -14.86 4.23 9.05
N SER A 72 -14.47 4.54 7.83
CA SER A 72 -14.40 5.94 7.32
C SER A 72 -15.74 6.57 6.93
N GLN A 73 -16.77 5.81 6.57
CA GLN A 73 -18.00 6.38 5.97
C GLN A 73 -18.80 7.29 6.90
N SER A 74 -18.87 6.97 8.20
CA SER A 74 -19.68 7.78 9.15
C SER A 74 -19.14 9.19 9.35
N LYS A 75 -17.83 9.41 9.25
CA LYS A 75 -17.24 10.74 9.42
C LYS A 75 -17.51 11.67 8.24
N TYR A 76 -17.62 11.15 7.03
CA TYR A 76 -17.92 11.96 5.84
C TYR A 76 -19.40 12.33 5.73
N SER A 77 -20.30 11.61 6.41
CA SER A 77 -21.74 11.93 6.40
C SER A 77 -22.05 13.29 6.96
N ILE A 78 -21.23 13.82 7.87
CA ILE A 78 -21.38 15.14 8.47
C ILE A 78 -20.64 16.25 7.71
N SER A 79 -19.75 15.92 6.79
CA SER A 79 -19.00 16.89 5.97
C SER A 79 -19.90 17.54 4.91
N GLU A 80 -19.69 18.82 4.65
CA GLU A 80 -20.31 19.53 3.50
C GLU A 80 -19.61 19.19 2.18
N THR A 81 -18.34 18.79 2.24
CA THR A 81 -17.49 18.46 1.09
C THR A 81 -16.82 17.08 1.25
N PRO A 82 -17.63 15.98 1.31
CA PRO A 82 -17.12 14.63 1.60
C PRO A 82 -16.06 14.13 0.64
N LEU A 83 -16.16 14.41 -0.65
CA LEU A 83 -15.18 13.98 -1.65
C LEU A 83 -13.86 14.73 -1.48
N ARG A 84 -13.91 16.03 -1.24
CA ARG A 84 -12.72 16.85 -1.00
C ARG A 84 -11.98 16.37 0.25
N ASP A 85 -12.70 16.14 1.35
CA ASP A 85 -12.11 15.65 2.60
C ASP A 85 -11.49 14.27 2.42
N PHE A 86 -12.17 13.40 1.67
CA PHE A 86 -11.65 12.07 1.34
C PHE A 86 -10.37 12.14 0.51
N ILE A 87 -10.31 13.00 -0.52
CA ILE A 87 -9.09 13.23 -1.33
C ILE A 87 -7.91 13.64 -0.45
N VAL A 88 -8.10 14.60 0.44
CA VAL A 88 -7.05 15.06 1.37
C VAL A 88 -6.58 13.92 2.26
N GLU A 89 -7.50 13.12 2.78
CA GLU A 89 -7.14 11.97 3.61
C GLU A 89 -6.38 10.90 2.82
N GLN A 90 -6.79 10.60 1.59
CA GLN A 90 -6.06 9.65 0.74
C GLN A 90 -4.63 10.12 0.47
N LEU A 91 -4.42 11.40 0.18
CA LEU A 91 -3.07 11.97 0.00
C LEU A 91 -2.22 11.82 1.26
N CYS A 92 -2.79 12.12 2.43
CA CYS A 92 -2.11 11.91 3.71
C CYS A 92 -1.78 10.43 3.95
N ALA A 93 -2.70 9.51 3.66
CA ALA A 93 -2.49 8.08 3.82
C ALA A 93 -1.39 7.56 2.90
N ILE A 94 -1.34 8.01 1.63
CA ILE A 94 -0.29 7.67 0.68
C ILE A 94 1.08 8.16 1.19
N LYS A 95 1.15 9.42 1.62
CA LYS A 95 2.37 10.01 2.18
C LYS A 95 2.87 9.23 3.40
N ASN A 96 1.99 8.96 4.36
CA ASN A 96 2.34 8.21 5.58
C ASN A 96 2.84 6.79 5.26
N ARG A 97 2.28 6.12 4.25
CA ARG A 97 2.79 4.82 3.77
C ARG A 97 4.20 4.94 3.20
N MET A 98 4.47 5.95 2.39
CA MET A 98 5.81 6.20 1.84
C MET A 98 6.83 6.49 2.94
N ASP A 99 6.48 7.31 3.92
CA ASP A 99 7.35 7.64 5.05
C ASP A 99 7.64 6.40 5.92
N SER A 100 6.63 5.58 6.19
CA SER A 100 6.78 4.33 6.94
C SER A 100 7.70 3.34 6.22
N LEU A 101 7.53 3.17 4.91
CA LEU A 101 8.42 2.33 4.10
C LEU A 101 9.85 2.86 4.09
N SER A 102 10.02 4.18 3.98
CA SER A 102 11.33 4.82 4.04
C SER A 102 12.02 4.60 5.38
N GLN A 103 11.30 4.70 6.49
CA GLN A 103 11.83 4.43 7.83
C GLN A 103 12.30 2.98 7.99
N ILE A 104 11.50 1.99 7.55
CA ILE A 104 11.88 0.57 7.62
C ILE A 104 13.15 0.30 6.83
N ASN A 105 13.28 0.93 5.67
CA ASN A 105 14.40 0.74 4.75
C ASN A 105 15.57 1.71 4.99
N LYS A 106 15.51 2.53 6.06
CA LYS A 106 16.55 3.54 6.39
C LYS A 106 16.85 4.49 5.22
N GLY A 107 15.84 4.77 4.39
CA GLY A 107 15.98 5.62 3.20
C GLY A 107 16.71 4.97 2.00
N GLU A 108 17.11 3.70 2.09
CA GLU A 108 17.86 3.01 1.04
C GLU A 108 16.96 2.53 -0.12
N ALA A 109 15.71 2.15 0.17
CA ALA A 109 14.79 1.66 -0.84
C ALA A 109 14.14 2.82 -1.60
N LYS A 110 14.16 2.72 -2.93
CA LYS A 110 13.46 3.61 -3.84
C LYS A 110 12.11 3.02 -4.22
N HIS A 111 11.23 3.83 -4.77
CA HIS A 111 9.86 3.46 -5.13
C HIS A 111 9.79 2.24 -6.07
N PHE A 112 10.69 2.12 -7.04
CA PHE A 112 10.73 0.96 -7.94
C PHE A 112 11.01 -0.37 -7.22
N HIS A 113 11.74 -0.36 -6.09
CA HIS A 113 12.01 -1.57 -5.31
C HIS A 113 10.71 -2.16 -4.73
N PHE A 114 9.77 -1.29 -4.38
CA PHE A 114 8.46 -1.70 -3.90
C PHE A 114 7.63 -2.37 -5.01
N TYR A 115 7.63 -1.82 -6.22
CA TYR A 115 6.97 -2.46 -7.37
C TYR A 115 7.59 -3.82 -7.70
N ARG A 116 8.91 -3.94 -7.65
CA ARG A 116 9.57 -5.23 -7.81
C ARG A 116 9.10 -6.22 -6.75
N PHE A 117 9.03 -5.81 -5.50
CA PHE A 117 8.55 -6.67 -4.40
C PHE A 117 7.10 -7.14 -4.63
N ILE A 118 6.21 -6.28 -5.13
CA ILE A 118 4.84 -6.66 -5.50
C ILE A 118 4.83 -7.72 -6.61
N LEU A 119 5.67 -7.56 -7.63
CA LEU A 119 5.77 -8.54 -8.73
C LEU A 119 6.35 -9.89 -8.25
N GLU A 120 7.31 -9.87 -7.32
CA GLU A 120 7.82 -11.08 -6.68
C GLU A 120 6.73 -11.74 -5.79
N LEU A 121 5.93 -10.95 -5.06
CA LEU A 121 4.76 -11.47 -4.34
C LEU A 121 3.76 -12.13 -5.29
N LYS A 122 3.45 -11.49 -6.42
CA LYS A 122 2.57 -12.09 -7.43
C LYS A 122 3.07 -13.46 -7.90
N ALA A 123 4.39 -13.63 -8.05
CA ALA A 123 4.98 -14.87 -8.52
C ALA A 123 5.03 -15.97 -7.43
N LEU A 124 5.15 -15.61 -6.16
CA LEU A 124 5.47 -16.54 -5.07
C LEU A 124 4.36 -16.71 -4.03
N TYR A 125 3.37 -15.81 -3.99
CA TYR A 125 2.28 -15.82 -3.01
C TYR A 125 1.02 -16.45 -3.62
N PRO A 126 0.60 -17.65 -3.19
CA PRO A 126 -0.45 -18.42 -3.87
C PRO A 126 -1.81 -17.70 -3.98
N SER A 127 -2.18 -16.93 -2.94
CA SER A 127 -3.48 -16.22 -2.88
C SER A 127 -3.36 -14.76 -3.34
N PHE A 128 -2.28 -14.38 -4.02
CA PHE A 128 -2.04 -12.99 -4.41
C PHE A 128 -3.20 -12.38 -5.21
N GLU A 129 -3.69 -13.12 -6.20
CA GLU A 129 -4.76 -12.61 -7.08
C GLU A 129 -6.08 -12.43 -6.33
N ASP A 130 -6.43 -13.36 -5.44
CA ASP A 130 -7.64 -13.27 -4.62
C ASP A 130 -7.57 -12.09 -3.64
N GLU A 131 -6.44 -11.92 -2.96
CA GLU A 131 -6.21 -10.80 -2.05
C GLU A 131 -6.24 -9.45 -2.79
N MET A 132 -5.60 -9.36 -3.95
CA MET A 132 -5.60 -8.15 -4.77
C MET A 132 -6.99 -7.84 -5.32
N LYS A 133 -7.76 -8.85 -5.75
CA LYS A 133 -9.13 -8.66 -6.20
C LYS A 133 -10.02 -8.13 -5.07
N ALA A 134 -9.92 -8.73 -3.89
CA ALA A 134 -10.66 -8.25 -2.72
C ALA A 134 -10.27 -6.81 -2.32
N TYR A 135 -8.98 -6.46 -2.44
CA TYR A 135 -8.52 -5.08 -2.24
C TYR A 135 -9.12 -4.12 -3.27
N GLU A 136 -9.05 -4.47 -4.55
CA GLU A 136 -9.60 -3.65 -5.65
C GLU A 136 -11.11 -3.40 -5.48
N GLU A 137 -11.87 -4.41 -5.09
CA GLU A 137 -13.30 -4.31 -4.83
C GLU A 137 -13.59 -3.36 -3.66
N ARG A 138 -12.83 -3.46 -2.55
CA ARG A 138 -12.98 -2.56 -1.40
C ARG A 138 -12.64 -1.12 -1.73
N GLU A 139 -11.49 -0.89 -2.38
CA GLU A 139 -11.05 0.46 -2.78
C GLU A 139 -12.05 1.10 -3.73
N SER A 140 -12.50 0.36 -4.76
CA SER A 140 -13.50 0.84 -5.70
C SER A 140 -14.79 1.23 -5.00
N SER A 141 -15.33 0.35 -4.15
CA SER A 141 -16.56 0.61 -3.38
C SER A 141 -16.42 1.82 -2.47
N CYS A 142 -15.25 2.01 -1.85
CA CYS A 142 -15.02 3.15 -0.98
C CYS A 142 -15.10 4.48 -1.76
N TRP A 143 -14.41 4.57 -2.90
CA TRP A 143 -14.46 5.75 -3.76
C TRP A 143 -15.88 6.01 -4.31
N ILE A 144 -16.57 4.97 -4.81
CA ILE A 144 -17.93 5.07 -5.35
C ILE A 144 -18.87 5.63 -4.28
N ASN A 145 -18.87 5.08 -3.07
CA ASN A 145 -19.74 5.51 -1.99
C ASN A 145 -19.53 6.98 -1.60
N ILE A 146 -18.29 7.45 -1.58
CA ILE A 146 -17.96 8.85 -1.28
C ILE A 146 -18.41 9.78 -2.42
N ILE A 147 -18.25 9.37 -3.67
CA ILE A 147 -18.70 10.13 -4.83
C ILE A 147 -20.24 10.22 -4.85
N GLU A 148 -20.94 9.14 -4.55
CA GLU A 148 -22.41 9.16 -4.42
C GLU A 148 -22.87 10.10 -3.31
N LEU A 149 -22.18 10.08 -2.15
CA LEU A 149 -22.46 11.00 -1.08
C LEU A 149 -22.22 12.46 -1.52
N ALA A 150 -21.13 12.75 -2.22
CA ALA A 150 -20.82 14.07 -2.74
C ALA A 150 -21.89 14.57 -3.74
N LYS A 151 -22.35 13.70 -4.65
CA LYS A 151 -23.47 13.98 -5.55
C LYS A 151 -24.74 14.28 -4.78
N SER A 152 -25.08 13.47 -3.79
CA SER A 152 -26.30 13.65 -2.97
C SER A 152 -26.30 14.98 -2.21
N LYS A 153 -25.12 15.45 -1.79
CA LYS A 153 -24.91 16.74 -1.10
C LYS A 153 -24.73 17.91 -2.07
N LYS A 154 -24.73 17.67 -3.37
CA LYS A 154 -24.49 18.68 -4.42
C LYS A 154 -23.09 19.33 -4.34
N GLU A 155 -22.13 18.64 -3.76
CA GLU A 155 -20.72 19.03 -3.76
C GLU A 155 -20.16 18.97 -5.21
N ILE A 156 -20.60 17.96 -5.97
CA ILE A 156 -20.26 17.76 -7.37
C ILE A 156 -21.54 17.62 -8.20
N SER A 157 -21.47 17.99 -9.49
CA SER A 157 -22.62 18.00 -10.40
C SER A 157 -22.40 17.25 -11.71
N SER A 158 -21.39 16.38 -11.76
CA SER A 158 -21.04 15.61 -12.94
C SER A 158 -22.16 14.66 -13.38
N SER A 159 -22.36 14.56 -14.71
CA SER A 159 -23.23 13.55 -15.34
C SER A 159 -22.60 12.17 -15.45
N GLU A 160 -21.27 12.07 -15.22
CA GLU A 160 -20.55 10.81 -15.27
C GLU A 160 -20.98 9.87 -14.13
N THR A 161 -20.84 8.56 -14.35
CA THR A 161 -21.15 7.58 -13.30
C THR A 161 -20.21 7.69 -12.12
N SER A 162 -20.62 7.25 -10.93
CA SER A 162 -19.74 7.25 -9.76
C SER A 162 -18.56 6.30 -9.94
N GLU A 163 -18.76 5.22 -10.68
CA GLU A 163 -17.75 4.25 -11.08
C GLU A 163 -16.67 4.86 -11.97
N ASP A 164 -17.08 5.64 -12.99
CA ASP A 164 -16.14 6.28 -13.92
C ASP A 164 -15.31 7.34 -13.21
N ILE A 165 -15.94 8.17 -12.38
CA ILE A 165 -15.24 9.17 -11.57
C ILE A 165 -14.24 8.49 -10.60
N ALA A 166 -14.67 7.43 -9.91
CA ALA A 166 -13.80 6.65 -9.03
C ALA A 166 -12.59 6.08 -9.78
N SER A 167 -12.83 5.55 -10.99
CA SER A 167 -11.79 5.02 -11.86
C SER A 167 -10.78 6.08 -12.26
N LEU A 168 -11.21 7.30 -12.58
CA LEU A 168 -10.31 8.41 -12.94
C LEU A 168 -9.37 8.76 -11.80
N PHE A 169 -9.86 8.92 -10.57
CA PHE A 169 -9.01 9.21 -9.41
C PHE A 169 -8.00 8.07 -9.13
N ARG A 170 -8.49 6.84 -9.11
CA ARG A 170 -7.67 5.66 -8.80
C ARG A 170 -6.60 5.40 -9.87
N HIS A 171 -6.97 5.41 -11.15
CA HIS A 171 -6.03 5.17 -12.24
C HIS A 171 -5.03 6.32 -12.40
N THR A 172 -5.39 7.55 -12.08
CA THR A 172 -4.44 8.67 -12.01
C THR A 172 -3.34 8.40 -10.98
N TYR A 173 -3.72 7.94 -9.79
CA TYR A 173 -2.75 7.55 -8.75
C TYR A 173 -1.87 6.38 -9.20
N ILE A 174 -2.47 5.29 -9.68
CA ILE A 174 -1.75 4.09 -10.11
C ILE A 174 -0.78 4.43 -11.25
N GLY A 175 -1.25 5.14 -12.27
CA GLY A 175 -0.44 5.53 -13.43
C GLY A 175 0.72 6.45 -13.07
N LEU A 176 0.47 7.48 -12.24
CA LEU A 176 1.50 8.39 -11.76
C LEU A 176 2.52 7.63 -10.90
N SER A 177 2.06 6.84 -9.94
CA SER A 177 2.90 6.06 -9.05
C SER A 177 3.81 5.09 -9.81
N PHE A 178 3.28 4.38 -10.81
CA PHE A 178 4.08 3.48 -11.66
C PHE A 178 5.09 4.26 -12.53
N LYS A 179 4.65 5.33 -13.20
CA LYS A 179 5.54 6.20 -14.00
C LYS A 179 6.69 6.72 -13.13
N ASP A 180 6.37 7.27 -11.97
CA ASP A 180 7.37 7.89 -11.09
C ASP A 180 8.31 6.86 -10.44
N ALA A 181 7.88 5.61 -10.30
CA ALA A 181 8.75 4.52 -9.86
C ALA A 181 9.92 4.28 -10.82
N LEU A 182 9.76 4.57 -12.11
CA LEU A 182 10.82 4.45 -13.11
C LEU A 182 11.88 5.57 -13.02
N PHE A 183 11.61 6.61 -12.23
CA PHE A 183 12.48 7.78 -12.07
C PHE A 183 12.87 8.00 -10.60
N SER A 184 12.29 9.00 -9.95
CA SER A 184 12.68 9.43 -8.59
C SER A 184 11.76 8.93 -7.46
N GLY A 185 10.61 8.40 -7.79
CA GLY A 185 9.53 8.02 -6.86
C GLY A 185 8.35 8.97 -6.93
N LEU A 186 7.23 8.55 -6.36
CA LEU A 186 5.94 9.25 -6.45
C LEU A 186 6.03 10.70 -5.98
N ASP A 187 5.64 11.61 -6.86
CA ASP A 187 5.48 13.03 -6.57
C ASP A 187 4.06 13.30 -6.03
N ILE A 188 3.97 13.45 -4.71
CA ILE A 188 2.69 13.71 -4.02
C ILE A 188 2.11 15.08 -4.39
N GLU A 189 2.94 16.10 -4.64
CA GLU A 189 2.46 17.42 -5.03
C GLU A 189 1.84 17.38 -6.44
N GLN A 190 2.44 16.61 -7.33
CA GLN A 190 1.86 16.37 -8.66
C GLN A 190 0.56 15.58 -8.58
N LEU A 191 0.47 14.56 -7.72
CA LEU A 191 -0.76 13.81 -7.51
C LEU A 191 -1.89 14.71 -6.98
N ASP A 192 -1.60 15.53 -5.98
CA ASP A 192 -2.55 16.50 -5.42
C ASP A 192 -3.07 17.46 -6.50
N LYS A 193 -2.16 18.01 -7.30
CA LYS A 193 -2.52 18.89 -8.42
C LYS A 193 -3.45 18.20 -9.43
N LEU A 194 -3.15 16.95 -9.80
CA LEU A 194 -3.96 16.17 -10.75
C LEU A 194 -5.35 15.87 -10.17
N TRP A 195 -5.42 15.45 -8.93
CA TRP A 195 -6.69 15.17 -8.26
C TRP A 195 -7.52 16.43 -8.04
N ASN A 196 -6.93 17.57 -7.70
CA ASN A 196 -7.63 18.86 -7.64
C ASN A 196 -8.12 19.29 -9.03
N THR A 197 -7.37 19.01 -10.10
CA THR A 197 -7.83 19.28 -11.46
C THR A 197 -9.05 18.43 -11.82
N LEU A 198 -9.03 17.12 -11.55
CA LEU A 198 -10.18 16.24 -11.74
C LEU A 198 -11.39 16.71 -10.93
N TYR A 199 -11.18 17.01 -9.65
CA TYR A 199 -12.24 17.49 -8.75
C TYR A 199 -12.90 18.78 -9.26
N SER A 200 -12.13 19.69 -9.85
CA SER A 200 -12.66 20.96 -10.40
C SER A 200 -13.49 20.81 -11.67
N GLN A 201 -13.46 19.63 -12.32
CA GLN A 201 -14.16 19.36 -13.57
C GLN A 201 -15.48 18.58 -13.38
N ILE A 202 -15.75 18.13 -12.18
CA ILE A 202 -16.93 17.31 -11.85
C ILE A 202 -17.88 18.05 -10.92
#